data_93066606c11bb36117ee26d94725f53c
#
_entry.id   93066606c11bb36117ee26d94725f53c
#
_cell.length_a   1.000
_cell.length_b   1.000
_cell.length_c   1.000
_cell.angle_alpha   90.00
_cell.angle_beta   90.00
_cell.angle_gamma   90.00
#
_symmetry.space_group_name_H-M   'P 1'
#
loop_
_entity.id
_entity.type
_entity.pdbx_description
1 polymer ?
#
loop_
_entity_poly.entity_id
_entity_poly.type
_entity_poly.pdbx_seq_one_letter_code
_entity_poly.pdbx_strand_id
1 'polypeptide(L)'
;MTAVLIGVGVLGGLGLVLGLLLTVANKVFEIPSDPKRDAVRNALPGANCGGCGFAGCDALADAIAAGQAPVNACPVGGAATAAEIAKIMGVEEAPQQVRNVATVVCRGTLDRCKTKFQYHGIKDCVAATLVNDGNRACQYACLGLGTCVRACKFDAIHIDENSGIAKVDPEKCQSCGACVKACPKHVLSLQPETLPVRLLCRAAEEGNLVSDNCKIGCVGCELCKNACKFDAITMVNHLPVIDREKCTGCMMCAETCPNGALWGDFDNRKIAEIDRDLCIGCTICKRTCQFEAISGTLKQVHKVNEACTGCGECVKKCPKKAITLTVRKHPRDANAKVGTTPVGAVSYTHLTLPTIL
;
A
#
# COMPACT_ATOMS: atom_id res chain seq x y z
N MET A 1 16.47 -62.63 29.59
CA MET A 1 15.74 -61.65 30.45
C MET A 1 16.71 -60.70 31.18
N THR A 2 17.80 -61.15 31.74
CA THR A 2 18.76 -60.34 32.50
C THR A 2 19.45 -59.25 31.65
N ALA A 3 19.84 -59.54 30.41
CA ALA A 3 20.46 -58.55 29.51
C ALA A 3 19.52 -57.39 29.14
N VAL A 4 18.22 -57.67 28.99
CA VAL A 4 17.21 -56.65 28.72
C VAL A 4 17.01 -55.73 29.93
N LEU A 5 16.96 -56.32 31.12
CA LEU A 5 16.84 -55.55 32.37
C LEU A 5 18.04 -54.67 32.63
N ILE A 6 19.24 -55.13 32.32
CA ILE A 6 20.47 -54.36 32.43
C ILE A 6 20.46 -53.23 31.41
N GLY A 7 20.05 -53.48 30.17
CA GLY A 7 19.95 -52.45 29.13
C GLY A 7 18.94 -51.34 29.48
N VAL A 8 17.75 -51.70 30.00
CA VAL A 8 16.73 -50.74 30.47
C VAL A 8 17.25 -49.93 31.65
N GLY A 9 17.96 -50.59 32.60
CA GLY A 9 18.54 -49.89 33.76
C GLY A 9 19.63 -48.88 33.37
N VAL A 10 20.52 -49.24 32.44
CA VAL A 10 21.59 -48.36 31.99
C VAL A 10 21.00 -47.17 31.17
N LEU A 11 20.08 -47.41 30.23
CA LEU A 11 19.48 -46.37 29.43
C LEU A 11 18.61 -45.44 30.29
N GLY A 12 17.85 -46.00 31.21
CA GLY A 12 17.01 -45.24 32.15
C GLY A 12 17.86 -44.37 33.10
N GLY A 13 18.94 -44.95 33.63
CA GLY A 13 19.89 -44.22 34.46
C GLY A 13 20.58 -43.08 33.73
N LEU A 14 21.06 -43.33 32.50
CA LEU A 14 21.67 -42.33 31.67
C LEU A 14 20.67 -41.19 31.32
N GLY A 15 19.42 -41.55 30.99
CA GLY A 15 18.35 -40.56 30.71
C GLY A 15 18.04 -39.70 31.93
N LEU A 16 18.00 -40.27 33.14
CA LEU A 16 17.79 -39.53 34.38
C LEU A 16 18.96 -38.56 34.66
N VAL A 17 20.22 -39.00 34.50
CA VAL A 17 21.37 -38.13 34.71
C VAL A 17 21.44 -37.00 33.70
N LEU A 18 21.21 -37.29 32.42
CA LEU A 18 21.15 -36.25 31.38
C LEU A 18 19.99 -35.28 31.61
N GLY A 19 18.82 -35.76 31.98
CA GLY A 19 17.64 -34.91 32.28
C GLY A 19 17.92 -33.98 33.48
N LEU A 20 18.58 -34.49 34.49
CA LEU A 20 18.94 -33.70 35.69
C LEU A 20 20.04 -32.69 35.40
N LEU A 21 21.01 -33.04 34.57
CA LEU A 21 22.06 -32.11 34.07
C LEU A 21 21.43 -30.99 33.23
N LEU A 22 20.50 -31.30 32.33
CA LEU A 22 19.83 -30.32 31.51
C LEU A 22 18.94 -29.37 32.35
N THR A 23 18.21 -29.88 33.36
CA THR A 23 17.44 -29.03 34.26
C THR A 23 18.32 -28.11 35.10
N VAL A 24 19.45 -28.61 35.61
CA VAL A 24 20.42 -27.77 36.34
C VAL A 24 21.03 -26.74 35.41
N ALA A 25 21.48 -27.16 34.24
CA ALA A 25 22.04 -26.25 33.24
C ALA A 25 21.01 -25.13 32.83
N ASN A 26 19.77 -25.51 32.59
CA ASN A 26 18.70 -24.54 32.28
C ASN A 26 18.55 -23.51 33.41
N LYS A 27 18.58 -23.94 34.65
CA LYS A 27 18.43 -23.06 35.83
C LYS A 27 19.67 -22.17 36.07
N VAL A 28 20.88 -22.69 35.80
CA VAL A 28 22.11 -21.93 35.95
C VAL A 28 22.34 -20.92 34.82
N PHE A 29 21.90 -21.26 33.61
CA PHE A 29 22.04 -20.42 32.44
C PHE A 29 20.72 -19.62 32.13
N GLU A 30 19.77 -19.61 33.05
CA GLU A 30 18.58 -18.82 32.93
C GLU A 30 18.96 -17.31 32.89
N ILE A 31 18.81 -16.71 31.72
CA ILE A 31 18.99 -15.25 31.56
C ILE A 31 17.75 -14.60 32.13
N PRO A 32 17.84 -13.74 33.16
CA PRO A 32 16.68 -13.05 33.69
C PRO A 32 16.03 -12.22 32.58
N SER A 33 14.84 -12.60 32.16
CA SER A 33 14.08 -11.82 31.21
C SER A 33 13.53 -10.56 31.88
N ASP A 34 13.64 -9.42 31.21
CA ASP A 34 12.99 -8.18 31.68
C ASP A 34 11.46 -8.36 31.55
N PRO A 35 10.69 -8.28 32.65
CA PRO A 35 9.23 -8.43 32.59
C PRO A 35 8.54 -7.44 31.65
N LYS A 36 9.13 -6.25 31.44
CA LYS A 36 8.65 -5.29 30.43
C LYS A 36 8.85 -5.80 29.01
N ARG A 37 10.03 -6.36 28.73
CA ARG A 37 10.35 -6.98 27.44
C ARG A 37 9.38 -8.11 27.09
N ASP A 38 9.09 -8.98 28.05
CA ASP A 38 8.18 -10.11 27.85
C ASP A 38 6.72 -9.64 27.66
N ALA A 39 6.30 -8.63 28.38
CA ALA A 39 5.00 -8.00 28.14
C ALA A 39 4.89 -7.38 26.74
N VAL A 40 5.90 -6.64 26.29
CA VAL A 40 5.97 -6.09 24.92
C VAL A 40 5.99 -7.21 23.87
N ARG A 41 6.75 -8.30 24.11
CA ARG A 41 6.79 -9.46 23.22
C ARG A 41 5.43 -10.13 23.06
N ASN A 42 4.68 -10.24 24.13
CA ASN A 42 3.33 -10.84 24.13
C ASN A 42 2.30 -9.96 23.42
N ALA A 43 2.45 -8.63 23.48
CA ALA A 43 1.60 -7.69 22.77
C ALA A 43 1.88 -7.68 21.24
N LEU A 44 3.09 -8.09 20.81
CA LEU A 44 3.45 -8.16 19.39
C LEU A 44 2.78 -9.33 18.68
N PRO A 45 2.41 -9.21 17.37
CA PRO A 45 1.67 -10.23 16.62
C PRO A 45 2.39 -11.59 16.44
N GLY A 46 3.66 -11.70 16.76
CA GLY A 46 4.41 -12.94 16.65
C GLY A 46 4.74 -13.42 15.22
N ALA A 47 4.41 -12.64 14.20
CA ALA A 47 4.55 -13.03 12.78
C ALA A 47 6.02 -13.18 12.32
N ASN A 48 6.99 -12.65 13.05
CA ASN A 48 8.43 -12.68 12.74
C ASN A 48 8.72 -12.35 11.28
N CYS A 49 8.02 -11.34 10.72
CA CYS A 49 8.07 -11.00 9.29
C CYS A 49 9.25 -10.11 8.91
N GLY A 50 9.93 -9.47 9.89
CA GLY A 50 11.03 -8.54 9.65
C GLY A 50 10.62 -7.21 9.01
N GLY A 51 9.33 -6.89 8.93
CA GLY A 51 8.80 -5.66 8.34
C GLY A 51 9.17 -4.38 9.09
N CYS A 52 9.42 -4.50 10.38
CA CYS A 52 9.91 -3.42 11.24
C CYS A 52 11.42 -3.14 11.13
N GLY A 53 12.16 -3.94 10.33
CA GLY A 53 13.61 -3.84 10.20
C GLY A 53 14.41 -4.68 11.19
N PHE A 54 13.76 -5.29 12.18
CA PHE A 54 14.37 -6.20 13.16
C PHE A 54 14.27 -7.65 12.71
N ALA A 55 15.17 -8.51 13.23
CA ALA A 55 15.27 -9.93 12.83
C ALA A 55 14.02 -10.76 13.19
N GLY A 56 13.18 -10.27 14.10
CA GLY A 56 11.93 -10.89 14.53
C GLY A 56 11.24 -10.08 15.61
N CYS A 57 10.12 -10.59 16.13
CA CYS A 57 9.37 -9.90 17.17
C CYS A 57 10.14 -9.86 18.51
N ASP A 58 11.01 -10.83 18.76
CA ASP A 58 11.86 -10.83 19.96
C ASP A 58 12.86 -9.67 19.92
N ALA A 59 13.60 -9.51 18.81
CA ALA A 59 14.53 -8.41 18.64
C ALA A 59 13.86 -7.02 18.67
N LEU A 60 12.63 -6.94 18.17
CA LEU A 60 11.84 -5.71 18.27
C LEU A 60 11.42 -5.44 19.72
N ALA A 61 11.00 -6.46 20.47
CA ALA A 61 10.63 -6.32 21.88
C ALA A 61 11.82 -5.85 22.72
N ASP A 62 13.00 -6.41 22.48
CA ASP A 62 14.26 -5.97 23.12
C ASP A 62 14.54 -4.50 22.82
N ALA A 63 14.44 -4.08 21.56
CA ALA A 63 14.71 -2.71 21.16
C ALA A 63 13.68 -1.70 21.72
N ILE A 64 12.40 -2.09 21.83
CA ILE A 64 11.36 -1.23 22.42
C ILE A 64 11.58 -1.12 23.94
N ALA A 65 11.85 -2.24 24.63
CA ALA A 65 12.09 -2.24 26.08
C ALA A 65 13.33 -1.40 26.43
N ALA A 66 14.37 -1.43 25.59
CA ALA A 66 15.57 -0.59 25.73
C ALA A 66 15.37 0.88 25.27
N GLY A 67 14.18 1.26 24.75
CA GLY A 67 13.93 2.61 24.24
C GLY A 67 14.63 2.95 22.90
N GLN A 68 15.16 1.94 22.20
CA GLN A 68 15.86 2.09 20.92
C GLN A 68 14.92 2.06 19.71
N ALA A 69 13.68 1.58 19.90
CA ALA A 69 12.65 1.58 18.89
C ALA A 69 11.36 2.22 19.41
N PRO A 70 10.60 2.94 18.56
CA PRO A 70 9.34 3.54 18.98
C PRO A 70 8.27 2.47 19.18
N VAL A 71 7.29 2.74 20.05
CA VAL A 71 6.19 1.81 20.39
C VAL A 71 5.32 1.42 19.20
N ASN A 72 5.29 2.24 18.16
CA ASN A 72 4.55 2.01 16.90
C ASN A 72 5.42 1.43 15.77
N ALA A 73 6.58 0.86 16.08
CA ALA A 73 7.50 0.33 15.06
C ALA A 73 6.98 -0.91 14.31
N CYS A 74 5.98 -1.64 14.87
CA CYS A 74 5.44 -2.84 14.23
C CYS A 74 4.37 -2.50 13.18
N PRO A 75 4.63 -2.66 11.87
CA PRO A 75 3.63 -2.36 10.84
C PRO A 75 2.46 -3.35 10.81
N VAL A 76 2.69 -4.58 11.24
CA VAL A 76 1.68 -5.66 11.26
C VAL A 76 0.72 -5.50 12.45
N GLY A 77 1.22 -5.07 13.60
CA GLY A 77 0.41 -4.86 14.79
C GLY A 77 -0.54 -3.65 14.70
N GLY A 78 -0.18 -2.68 13.88
CA GLY A 78 -0.99 -1.48 13.68
C GLY A 78 -1.19 -0.65 14.95
N ALA A 79 -2.26 0.15 14.96
CA ALA A 79 -2.56 1.08 16.05
C ALA A 79 -2.90 0.38 17.37
N ALA A 80 -3.62 -0.76 17.33
CA ALA A 80 -4.03 -1.48 18.53
C ALA A 80 -2.81 -2.00 19.33
N THR A 81 -1.87 -2.65 18.64
CA THR A 81 -0.62 -3.11 19.26
C THR A 81 0.23 -1.94 19.75
N ALA A 82 0.30 -0.84 19.00
CA ALA A 82 1.05 0.35 19.42
C ALA A 82 0.48 0.97 20.71
N ALA A 83 -0.84 1.05 20.83
CA ALA A 83 -1.51 1.55 22.05
C ALA A 83 -1.27 0.63 23.26
N GLU A 84 -1.30 -0.69 23.07
CA GLU A 84 -1.01 -1.67 24.10
C GLU A 84 0.44 -1.57 24.59
N ILE A 85 1.40 -1.50 23.66
CA ILE A 85 2.81 -1.34 23.97
C ILE A 85 3.06 0.01 24.66
N ALA A 86 2.39 1.10 24.25
CA ALA A 86 2.51 2.40 24.89
C ALA A 86 2.10 2.35 26.36
N LYS A 87 1.02 1.63 26.69
CA LYS A 87 0.58 1.38 28.07
C LYS A 87 1.60 0.60 28.88
N ILE A 88 2.20 -0.45 28.30
CA ILE A 88 3.25 -1.27 28.96
C ILE A 88 4.48 -0.42 29.26
N MET A 89 4.88 0.41 28.30
CA MET A 89 6.05 1.26 28.42
C MET A 89 5.81 2.55 29.24
N GLY A 90 4.54 2.90 29.52
CA GLY A 90 4.18 4.12 30.26
C GLY A 90 4.47 5.42 29.48
N VAL A 91 4.38 5.36 28.15
CA VAL A 91 4.55 6.51 27.25
C VAL A 91 3.23 6.93 26.62
N GLU A 92 3.12 8.20 26.20
CA GLU A 92 1.96 8.66 25.44
C GLU A 92 1.81 7.88 24.13
N GLU A 93 0.57 7.68 23.68
CA GLU A 93 0.31 7.03 22.41
C GLU A 93 0.97 7.79 21.27
N ALA A 94 1.77 7.09 20.47
CA ALA A 94 2.35 7.66 19.27
C ALA A 94 1.23 8.00 18.27
N PRO A 95 1.35 9.09 17.48
CA PRO A 95 0.36 9.47 16.49
C PRO A 95 0.09 8.32 15.55
N GLN A 96 -1.20 8.08 15.27
CA GLN A 96 -1.66 6.98 14.43
C GLN A 96 -1.08 7.11 13.02
N GLN A 97 -0.24 6.17 12.63
CA GLN A 97 0.30 6.12 11.28
C GLN A 97 -0.77 5.62 10.30
N VAL A 98 -0.87 6.27 9.15
CA VAL A 98 -1.73 5.79 8.06
C VAL A 98 -1.23 4.42 7.62
N ARG A 99 -2.15 3.46 7.55
CA ARG A 99 -1.85 2.10 7.10
C ARG A 99 -1.28 2.12 5.69
N ASN A 100 -0.14 1.47 5.50
CA ASN A 100 0.45 1.26 4.19
C ASN A 100 -0.02 -0.08 3.62
N VAL A 101 -0.18 -0.16 2.31
CA VAL A 101 -0.54 -1.39 1.60
C VAL A 101 0.45 -1.58 0.45
N ALA A 102 0.84 -2.82 0.19
CA ALA A 102 1.67 -3.13 -0.96
C ALA A 102 0.89 -2.81 -2.24
N THR A 103 1.48 -2.01 -3.11
CA THR A 103 0.88 -1.58 -4.37
C THR A 103 1.75 -2.04 -5.53
N VAL A 104 1.13 -2.63 -6.56
CA VAL A 104 1.83 -3.01 -7.80
C VAL A 104 1.94 -1.79 -8.70
N VAL A 105 3.17 -1.29 -8.87
CA VAL A 105 3.47 -0.08 -9.67
C VAL A 105 3.74 -0.47 -11.13
N CYS A 106 2.89 -1.34 -11.67
CA CYS A 106 2.91 -1.78 -13.06
C CYS A 106 1.50 -2.15 -13.51
N ARG A 107 1.10 -1.63 -14.67
CA ARG A 107 -0.18 -1.95 -15.33
C ARG A 107 0.03 -2.62 -16.69
N GLY A 108 1.27 -3.05 -16.99
CA GLY A 108 1.63 -3.73 -18.21
C GLY A 108 1.14 -5.17 -18.23
N THR A 109 -0.15 -5.36 -18.49
CA THR A 109 -0.80 -6.66 -18.65
C THR A 109 -0.33 -7.39 -19.91
N LEU A 110 -0.75 -8.64 -20.11
CA LEU A 110 -0.34 -9.46 -21.27
C LEU A 110 -0.69 -8.81 -22.62
N ASP A 111 -1.81 -8.08 -22.67
CA ASP A 111 -2.31 -7.39 -23.85
C ASP A 111 -1.70 -6.00 -24.07
N ARG A 112 -1.12 -5.39 -23.02
CA ARG A 112 -0.62 -4.00 -23.03
C ARG A 112 0.88 -3.86 -23.09
N CYS A 113 1.62 -4.83 -22.56
CA CYS A 113 3.08 -4.85 -22.59
C CYS A 113 3.57 -5.97 -23.52
N LYS A 114 4.37 -5.63 -24.53
CA LYS A 114 4.92 -6.60 -25.47
C LYS A 114 5.76 -7.67 -24.76
N THR A 115 5.73 -8.89 -25.27
CA THR A 115 6.57 -10.01 -24.85
C THR A 115 7.73 -10.17 -25.83
N LYS A 116 8.97 -10.30 -25.34
CA LYS A 116 10.17 -10.50 -26.18
C LYS A 116 10.27 -11.96 -26.67
N PHE A 117 9.98 -12.91 -25.78
CA PHE A 117 10.07 -14.36 -26.03
C PHE A 117 9.17 -15.12 -25.04
N GLN A 118 8.89 -16.38 -25.34
CA GLN A 118 8.22 -17.27 -24.40
C GLN A 118 9.24 -17.84 -23.41
N TYR A 119 8.95 -17.70 -22.11
CA TYR A 119 9.79 -18.22 -21.04
C TYR A 119 9.30 -19.59 -20.58
N HIS A 120 10.12 -20.61 -20.73
CA HIS A 120 9.84 -22.00 -20.34
C HIS A 120 10.66 -22.49 -19.14
N GLY A 121 11.27 -21.58 -18.39
CA GLY A 121 12.08 -21.89 -17.21
C GLY A 121 11.27 -22.02 -15.91
N ILE A 122 11.98 -21.99 -14.81
CA ILE A 122 11.41 -22.03 -13.45
C ILE A 122 10.45 -20.87 -13.27
N LYS A 123 9.26 -21.11 -12.74
CA LYS A 123 8.27 -20.07 -12.41
C LYS A 123 8.74 -19.19 -11.24
N ASP A 124 9.79 -18.43 -11.47
CA ASP A 124 10.41 -17.52 -10.53
C ASP A 124 10.93 -16.26 -11.24
N CYS A 125 10.62 -15.06 -10.67
CA CYS A 125 11.02 -13.81 -11.31
C CYS A 125 12.53 -13.58 -11.24
N VAL A 126 13.21 -14.04 -10.17
CA VAL A 126 14.66 -13.89 -10.04
C VAL A 126 15.36 -14.75 -11.12
N ALA A 127 14.95 -16.01 -11.26
CA ALA A 127 15.48 -16.90 -12.31
C ALA A 127 15.22 -16.34 -13.71
N ALA A 128 14.04 -15.78 -13.94
CA ALA A 128 13.69 -15.20 -15.25
C ALA A 128 14.48 -13.94 -15.59
N THR A 129 14.86 -13.12 -14.59
CA THR A 129 15.68 -11.92 -14.85
C THR A 129 17.10 -12.27 -15.31
N LEU A 130 17.62 -13.46 -15.00
CA LEU A 130 18.90 -13.93 -15.51
C LEU A 130 18.87 -14.20 -17.02
N VAL A 131 17.69 -14.39 -17.60
CA VAL A 131 17.51 -14.62 -19.02
C VAL A 131 17.05 -13.33 -19.69
N ASN A 132 17.99 -12.58 -20.22
CA ASN A 132 17.74 -11.32 -20.93
C ASN A 132 16.79 -10.37 -20.19
N ASP A 133 16.98 -10.25 -18.88
CA ASP A 133 16.20 -9.39 -17.97
C ASP A 133 14.68 -9.68 -17.98
N GLY A 134 14.30 -10.93 -18.28
CA GLY A 134 12.94 -11.41 -18.35
C GLY A 134 12.30 -11.27 -19.72
N ASN A 135 11.14 -11.91 -19.87
CA ASN A 135 10.45 -12.08 -21.14
C ASN A 135 9.59 -10.88 -21.59
N ARG A 136 9.49 -9.81 -20.77
CA ARG A 136 8.72 -8.61 -21.13
C ARG A 136 9.60 -7.60 -21.85
N ALA A 137 9.05 -6.89 -22.84
CA ALA A 137 9.77 -5.86 -23.58
C ALA A 137 10.16 -4.67 -22.70
N CYS A 138 9.28 -4.25 -21.80
CA CYS A 138 9.60 -3.25 -20.79
C CYS A 138 10.46 -3.90 -19.68
N GLN A 139 11.68 -3.40 -19.50
CA GLN A 139 12.60 -3.89 -18.45
C GLN A 139 12.09 -3.68 -17.03
N TYR A 140 11.17 -2.75 -16.82
CA TYR A 140 10.55 -2.46 -15.52
C TYR A 140 9.24 -3.23 -15.30
N ALA A 141 8.82 -4.11 -16.21
CA ALA A 141 7.52 -4.76 -16.14
C ALA A 141 7.48 -5.87 -15.07
N CYS A 142 6.28 -6.10 -14.52
CA CYS A 142 5.98 -7.29 -13.74
C CYS A 142 6.08 -8.52 -14.66
N LEU A 143 6.86 -9.53 -14.25
CA LEU A 143 7.04 -10.78 -15.00
C LEU A 143 5.91 -11.80 -14.75
N GLY A 144 5.14 -11.64 -13.66
CA GLY A 144 4.00 -12.51 -13.35
C GLY A 144 4.36 -13.92 -12.90
N LEU A 145 5.61 -14.20 -12.46
CA LEU A 145 6.07 -15.54 -12.11
C LEU A 145 6.00 -15.88 -10.60
N GLY A 146 5.37 -15.01 -9.79
CA GLY A 146 4.93 -15.35 -8.44
C GLY A 146 5.99 -15.33 -7.34
N THR A 147 7.20 -14.77 -7.53
CA THR A 147 8.19 -14.64 -6.45
C THR A 147 7.63 -13.84 -5.25
N CYS A 148 6.88 -12.76 -5.50
CA CYS A 148 6.21 -11.98 -4.46
C CYS A 148 5.08 -12.76 -3.76
N VAL A 149 4.39 -13.65 -4.47
CA VAL A 149 3.34 -14.52 -3.91
C VAL A 149 3.96 -15.46 -2.88
N ARG A 150 5.06 -16.16 -3.25
CA ARG A 150 5.77 -17.07 -2.34
C ARG A 150 6.38 -16.35 -1.13
N ALA A 151 6.73 -15.08 -1.26
CA ALA A 151 7.26 -14.29 -0.16
C ALA A 151 6.16 -13.78 0.80
N CYS A 152 4.89 -13.83 0.40
CA CYS A 152 3.77 -13.34 1.20
C CYS A 152 3.30 -14.41 2.19
N LYS A 153 3.47 -14.15 3.49
CA LYS A 153 3.01 -15.05 4.56
C LYS A 153 1.51 -14.90 4.88
N PHE A 154 0.86 -13.90 4.30
CA PHE A 154 -0.53 -13.51 4.63
C PHE A 154 -1.52 -13.80 3.51
N ASP A 155 -1.07 -14.48 2.45
CA ASP A 155 -1.89 -14.79 1.26
C ASP A 155 -2.57 -13.54 0.65
N ALA A 156 -1.90 -12.41 0.74
CA ALA A 156 -2.40 -11.11 0.26
C ALA A 156 -2.03 -10.82 -1.20
N ILE A 157 -1.28 -11.68 -1.88
CA ILE A 157 -0.81 -11.46 -3.26
C ILE A 157 -1.04 -12.71 -4.09
N HIS A 158 -1.58 -12.52 -5.27
CA HIS A 158 -1.73 -13.55 -6.29
C HIS A 158 -1.34 -13.02 -7.68
N ILE A 159 -1.06 -13.91 -8.61
CA ILE A 159 -0.93 -13.57 -10.02
C ILE A 159 -2.31 -13.73 -10.65
N ASP A 160 -2.82 -12.65 -11.22
CA ASP A 160 -4.07 -12.66 -11.94
C ASP A 160 -3.84 -13.27 -13.34
N GLU A 161 -4.50 -14.37 -13.64
CA GLU A 161 -4.30 -15.14 -14.88
C GLU A 161 -4.66 -14.33 -16.13
N ASN A 162 -5.67 -13.48 -16.05
CA ASN A 162 -6.13 -12.68 -17.18
C ASN A 162 -5.15 -11.55 -17.53
N SER A 163 -4.61 -10.88 -16.52
CA SER A 163 -3.69 -9.77 -16.71
C SER A 163 -2.21 -10.19 -16.75
N GLY A 164 -1.87 -11.34 -16.19
CA GLY A 164 -0.51 -11.88 -16.09
C GLY A 164 0.40 -11.06 -15.18
N ILE A 165 -0.15 -10.24 -14.29
CA ILE A 165 0.61 -9.44 -13.32
C ILE A 165 0.14 -9.73 -11.88
N ALA A 166 0.96 -9.38 -10.91
CA ALA A 166 0.61 -9.50 -9.51
C ALA A 166 -0.56 -8.55 -9.15
N LYS A 167 -1.48 -9.04 -8.32
CA LYS A 167 -2.52 -8.26 -7.64
C LYS A 167 -2.38 -8.42 -6.14
N VAL A 168 -2.66 -7.35 -5.40
CA VAL A 168 -2.61 -7.33 -3.94
C VAL A 168 -4.02 -7.15 -3.41
N ASP A 169 -4.40 -8.00 -2.46
CA ASP A 169 -5.59 -7.82 -1.64
C ASP A 169 -5.24 -6.86 -0.48
N PRO A 170 -5.79 -5.64 -0.47
CA PRO A 170 -5.47 -4.66 0.55
C PRO A 170 -5.95 -5.08 1.94
N GLU A 171 -7.05 -5.84 2.05
CA GLU A 171 -7.61 -6.26 3.34
C GLU A 171 -6.70 -7.27 4.04
N LYS A 172 -6.12 -8.22 3.29
CA LYS A 172 -5.18 -9.23 3.80
C LYS A 172 -3.76 -8.69 4.00
N CYS A 173 -3.40 -7.59 3.33
CA CYS A 173 -2.04 -7.06 3.36
C CYS A 173 -1.68 -6.51 4.75
N GLN A 174 -0.62 -7.02 5.35
CA GLN A 174 -0.12 -6.60 6.67
C GLN A 174 1.06 -5.62 6.61
N SER A 175 1.28 -4.91 5.51
CA SER A 175 2.33 -3.89 5.36
C SER A 175 3.77 -4.37 5.64
N CYS A 176 4.02 -5.67 5.67
CA CYS A 176 5.31 -6.23 6.12
C CYS A 176 6.46 -6.01 5.13
N GLY A 177 6.21 -5.63 3.87
CA GLY A 177 7.21 -5.33 2.86
C GLY A 177 7.98 -6.54 2.29
N ALA A 178 7.69 -7.79 2.68
CA ALA A 178 8.39 -8.98 2.19
C ALA A 178 8.32 -9.11 0.66
N CYS A 179 7.17 -8.85 0.07
CA CYS A 179 6.95 -8.86 -1.38
C CYS A 179 7.75 -7.76 -2.11
N VAL A 180 7.92 -6.59 -1.47
CA VAL A 180 8.73 -5.48 -2.02
C VAL A 180 10.20 -5.89 -2.09
N LYS A 181 10.74 -6.48 -1.02
CA LYS A 181 12.12 -6.97 -0.96
C LYS A 181 12.38 -8.13 -1.94
N ALA A 182 11.39 -9.01 -2.12
CA ALA A 182 11.52 -10.19 -2.98
C ALA A 182 11.39 -9.89 -4.48
N CYS A 183 10.91 -8.71 -4.88
CA CYS A 183 10.64 -8.38 -6.27
C CYS A 183 11.90 -7.91 -7.00
N PRO A 184 12.50 -8.70 -7.94
CA PRO A 184 13.72 -8.30 -8.64
C PRO A 184 13.49 -7.12 -9.59
N LYS A 185 12.24 -6.89 -10.02
CA LYS A 185 11.85 -5.77 -10.89
C LYS A 185 11.42 -4.52 -10.10
N HIS A 186 11.39 -4.60 -8.78
CA HIS A 186 10.98 -3.51 -7.88
C HIS A 186 9.63 -2.88 -8.24
N VAL A 187 8.69 -3.67 -8.79
CA VAL A 187 7.35 -3.20 -9.16
C VAL A 187 6.35 -3.19 -8.02
N LEU A 188 6.80 -3.47 -6.81
CA LEU A 188 6.00 -3.39 -5.59
C LEU A 188 6.55 -2.30 -4.69
N SER A 189 5.66 -1.50 -4.11
CA SER A 189 6.00 -0.49 -3.10
C SER A 189 4.94 -0.45 -2.02
N LEU A 190 5.34 -0.14 -0.78
CA LEU A 190 4.39 0.18 0.27
C LEU A 190 3.91 1.61 0.08
N GLN A 191 2.61 1.81 0.00
CA GLN A 191 2.00 3.12 -0.16
C GLN A 191 0.84 3.28 0.83
N PRO A 192 0.59 4.49 1.36
CA PRO A 192 -0.59 4.75 2.16
C PRO A 192 -1.87 4.33 1.43
N GLU A 193 -2.74 3.59 2.13
CA GLU A 193 -3.99 3.09 1.56
C GLU A 193 -4.91 4.21 1.08
N THR A 194 -4.88 5.34 1.79
CA THR A 194 -5.74 6.51 1.54
C THR A 194 -5.25 7.43 0.42
N LEU A 195 -4.19 7.04 -0.33
CA LEU A 195 -3.68 7.91 -1.40
C LEU A 195 -4.69 8.06 -2.53
N PRO A 196 -5.14 9.29 -2.82
CA PRO A 196 -6.12 9.54 -3.87
C PRO A 196 -5.56 9.40 -5.28
N VAL A 197 -4.24 9.55 -5.44
CA VAL A 197 -3.55 9.44 -6.75
C VAL A 197 -2.26 8.67 -6.60
N ARG A 198 -2.00 7.76 -7.54
CA ARG A 198 -0.80 6.91 -7.59
C ARG A 198 -0.25 6.82 -9.01
N LEU A 199 1.06 6.91 -9.15
CA LEU A 199 1.71 6.52 -10.41
C LEU A 199 1.85 4.99 -10.42
N LEU A 200 1.34 4.34 -11.46
CA LEU A 200 1.38 2.89 -11.64
C LEU A 200 2.29 2.51 -12.83
N CYS A 201 3.42 3.17 -12.94
CA CYS A 201 4.47 2.90 -13.92
C CYS A 201 5.84 3.21 -13.31
N ARG A 202 6.87 2.44 -13.66
CA ARG A 202 8.25 2.64 -13.23
C ARG A 202 9.23 2.76 -14.40
N ALA A 203 8.75 2.81 -15.65
CA ALA A 203 9.60 2.92 -16.81
C ALA A 203 10.26 4.32 -16.85
N ALA A 204 11.50 4.39 -16.41
CA ALA A 204 12.31 5.61 -16.38
C ALA A 204 13.09 5.76 -17.70
N GLU A 205 12.40 5.60 -18.83
CA GLU A 205 12.94 5.66 -20.18
C GLU A 205 12.28 6.78 -20.98
N GLU A 206 12.87 7.11 -22.13
CA GLU A 206 12.26 8.04 -23.07
C GLU A 206 10.89 7.56 -23.58
N GLY A 207 9.98 8.50 -23.80
CA GLY A 207 8.56 8.21 -24.06
C GLY A 207 8.31 7.35 -25.30
N ASN A 208 9.10 7.48 -26.35
CA ASN A 208 9.04 6.63 -27.55
C ASN A 208 9.38 5.18 -27.23
N LEU A 209 10.46 4.90 -26.48
CA LEU A 209 10.83 3.54 -26.04
C LEU A 209 9.74 2.92 -25.16
N VAL A 210 9.17 3.72 -24.26
CA VAL A 210 8.04 3.26 -23.43
C VAL A 210 6.83 2.92 -24.28
N SER A 211 6.46 3.78 -25.24
CA SER A 211 5.31 3.57 -26.12
C SER A 211 5.45 2.32 -26.98
N ASP A 212 6.68 2.06 -27.47
CA ASP A 212 6.97 0.87 -28.26
C ASP A 212 6.82 -0.42 -27.47
N ASN A 213 7.12 -0.39 -26.18
CA ASN A 213 7.12 -1.57 -25.30
C ASN A 213 5.82 -1.76 -24.54
N CYS A 214 5.10 -0.69 -24.19
CA CYS A 214 3.92 -0.74 -23.33
C CYS A 214 2.90 0.37 -23.64
N LYS A 215 1.70 -0.02 -24.05
CA LYS A 215 0.62 0.91 -24.43
C LYS A 215 0.10 1.79 -23.28
N ILE A 216 0.37 1.41 -22.03
CA ILE A 216 -0.14 2.08 -20.83
C ILE A 216 0.99 2.72 -20.00
N GLY A 217 2.23 2.67 -20.51
CA GLY A 217 3.40 3.22 -19.82
C GLY A 217 3.35 4.76 -19.71
N CYS A 218 4.04 5.29 -18.71
CA CYS A 218 4.25 6.73 -18.60
C CYS A 218 5.29 7.18 -19.63
N VAL A 219 4.92 8.02 -20.57
CA VAL A 219 5.79 8.53 -21.63
C VAL A 219 6.47 9.87 -21.29
N GLY A 220 6.36 10.33 -20.05
CA GLY A 220 7.01 11.56 -19.60
C GLY A 220 6.46 12.84 -20.26
N CYS A 221 5.22 12.85 -20.76
CA CYS A 221 4.64 13.95 -21.55
C CYS A 221 4.34 15.23 -20.75
N GLU A 222 4.56 15.25 -19.43
CA GLU A 222 4.36 16.38 -18.51
C GLU A 222 2.90 16.92 -18.41
N LEU A 223 1.93 16.36 -19.11
CA LEU A 223 0.53 16.82 -19.05
C LEU A 223 -0.03 16.82 -17.61
N CYS A 224 0.35 15.84 -16.80
CA CYS A 224 -0.05 15.76 -15.39
C CYS A 224 0.53 16.90 -14.54
N LYS A 225 1.77 17.31 -14.81
CA LYS A 225 2.45 18.45 -14.16
C LYS A 225 1.74 19.74 -14.56
N ASN A 226 1.48 19.95 -15.84
CA ASN A 226 0.82 21.15 -16.35
C ASN A 226 -0.64 21.27 -15.87
N ALA A 227 -1.32 20.15 -15.66
CA ALA A 227 -2.70 20.11 -15.11
C ALA A 227 -2.75 20.34 -13.60
N CYS A 228 -1.62 20.27 -12.91
CA CYS A 228 -1.58 20.43 -11.45
C CYS A 228 -1.62 21.92 -11.06
N LYS A 229 -2.75 22.36 -10.52
CA LYS A 229 -2.93 23.74 -10.04
C LYS A 229 -2.23 24.04 -8.70
N PHE A 230 -1.62 23.02 -8.08
CA PHE A 230 -1.02 23.11 -6.73
C PHE A 230 0.50 22.92 -6.76
N ASP A 231 1.12 22.87 -7.95
CA ASP A 231 2.56 22.64 -8.15
C ASP A 231 3.08 21.43 -7.35
N ALA A 232 2.22 20.41 -7.22
CA ALA A 232 2.52 19.19 -6.46
C ALA A 232 3.24 18.13 -7.29
N ILE A 233 3.56 18.38 -8.57
CA ILE A 233 4.16 17.36 -9.46
C ILE A 233 5.45 17.89 -10.06
N THR A 234 6.53 17.13 -9.82
CA THR A 234 7.83 17.33 -10.48
C THR A 234 8.16 16.11 -11.33
N MET A 235 8.93 16.30 -12.39
CA MET A 235 9.39 15.19 -13.23
C MET A 235 10.81 14.79 -12.83
N VAL A 236 11.00 13.50 -12.56
CA VAL A 236 12.31 12.90 -12.26
C VAL A 236 12.47 11.66 -13.12
N ASN A 237 13.54 11.59 -13.92
CA ASN A 237 13.80 10.47 -14.83
C ASN A 237 12.57 10.09 -15.67
N HIS A 238 11.95 11.08 -16.32
CA HIS A 238 10.73 10.96 -17.15
C HIS A 238 9.45 10.53 -16.39
N LEU A 239 9.50 10.39 -15.07
CA LEU A 239 8.35 9.99 -14.26
C LEU A 239 7.86 11.14 -13.36
N PRO A 240 6.53 11.30 -13.19
CA PRO A 240 5.98 12.28 -12.26
C PRO A 240 6.17 11.81 -10.81
N VAL A 241 6.79 12.66 -10.01
CA VAL A 241 6.89 12.53 -8.55
C VAL A 241 5.89 13.49 -7.92
N ILE A 242 4.99 12.96 -7.10
CA ILE A 242 3.92 13.73 -6.47
C ILE A 242 4.35 14.10 -5.04
N ASP A 243 4.47 15.39 -4.79
CA ASP A 243 4.65 15.96 -3.46
C ASP A 243 3.36 15.78 -2.65
N ARG A 244 3.42 14.99 -1.58
CA ARG A 244 2.25 14.62 -0.77
C ARG A 244 1.76 15.74 0.14
N GLU A 245 2.61 16.68 0.48
CA GLU A 245 2.24 17.84 1.31
C GLU A 245 1.45 18.87 0.49
N LYS A 246 1.80 19.04 -0.78
CA LYS A 246 1.12 19.95 -1.70
C LYS A 246 -0.11 19.32 -2.37
N CYS A 247 -0.14 18.01 -2.49
CA CYS A 247 -1.20 17.30 -3.21
C CYS A 247 -2.53 17.33 -2.46
N THR A 248 -3.53 17.97 -3.03
CA THR A 248 -4.89 18.09 -2.47
C THR A 248 -5.81 16.91 -2.83
N GLY A 249 -5.35 15.94 -3.62
CA GLY A 249 -6.17 14.81 -4.04
C GLY A 249 -7.24 15.14 -5.09
N CYS A 250 -7.12 16.23 -5.83
CA CYS A 250 -8.10 16.65 -6.83
C CYS A 250 -8.20 15.72 -8.06
N MET A 251 -7.24 14.82 -8.28
CA MET A 251 -7.17 13.80 -9.34
C MET A 251 -7.11 14.32 -10.78
N MET A 252 -6.95 15.63 -11.02
CA MET A 252 -6.85 16.21 -12.35
C MET A 252 -5.70 15.60 -13.16
N CYS A 253 -4.57 15.33 -12.53
CA CYS A 253 -3.42 14.69 -13.18
C CYS A 253 -3.71 13.27 -13.68
N ALA A 254 -4.59 12.53 -12.98
CA ALA A 254 -5.03 11.20 -13.42
C ALA A 254 -6.04 11.28 -14.57
N GLU A 255 -6.98 12.25 -14.53
CA GLU A 255 -7.92 12.50 -15.63
C GLU A 255 -7.22 12.93 -16.92
N THR A 256 -6.17 13.75 -16.81
CA THR A 256 -5.44 14.28 -17.97
C THR A 256 -4.45 13.28 -18.57
N CYS A 257 -4.12 12.19 -17.84
CA CYS A 257 -3.11 11.22 -18.30
C CYS A 257 -3.62 10.42 -19.50
N PRO A 258 -3.03 10.57 -20.72
CA PRO A 258 -3.54 9.92 -21.93
C PRO A 258 -3.41 8.40 -21.88
N ASN A 259 -2.33 7.90 -21.26
CA ASN A 259 -2.04 6.47 -21.16
C ASN A 259 -2.61 5.84 -19.88
N GLY A 260 -3.21 6.63 -18.97
CA GLY A 260 -3.71 6.13 -17.70
C GLY A 260 -2.62 5.59 -16.77
N ALA A 261 -1.37 6.04 -16.92
CA ALA A 261 -0.26 5.65 -16.03
C ALA A 261 -0.43 6.18 -14.61
N LEU A 262 -1.15 7.30 -14.45
CA LEU A 262 -1.61 7.82 -13.16
C LEU A 262 -3.02 7.28 -12.88
N TRP A 263 -3.15 6.62 -11.76
CA TRP A 263 -4.44 6.16 -11.24
C TRP A 263 -4.98 7.18 -10.24
N GLY A 264 -6.29 7.41 -10.28
CA GLY A 264 -7.04 8.21 -9.32
C GLY A 264 -8.18 7.40 -8.72
N ASP A 265 -8.45 7.60 -7.42
CA ASP A 265 -9.58 7.01 -6.72
C ASP A 265 -10.85 7.81 -7.00
N PHE A 266 -11.39 7.65 -8.21
CA PHE A 266 -12.56 8.42 -8.68
C PHE A 266 -13.84 8.02 -7.97
N ASP A 267 -13.95 6.79 -7.50
CA ASP A 267 -15.13 6.27 -6.80
C ASP A 267 -15.30 6.95 -5.43
N ASN A 268 -14.19 7.27 -4.78
CA ASN A 268 -14.15 8.00 -3.50
C ASN A 268 -13.84 9.48 -3.65
N ARG A 269 -13.99 10.04 -4.85
CA ARG A 269 -13.73 11.45 -5.10
C ARG A 269 -14.67 12.33 -4.29
N LYS A 270 -14.11 13.22 -3.49
CA LYS A 270 -14.86 14.17 -2.69
C LYS A 270 -15.32 15.37 -3.53
N ILE A 271 -16.41 15.98 -3.12
CA ILE A 271 -16.91 17.26 -3.63
C ILE A 271 -17.21 18.18 -2.46
N ALA A 272 -17.15 19.48 -2.70
CA ALA A 272 -17.57 20.45 -1.69
C ALA A 272 -19.10 20.51 -1.64
N GLU A 273 -19.65 20.52 -0.44
CA GLU A 273 -21.06 20.76 -0.15
C GLU A 273 -21.17 21.99 0.74
N ILE A 274 -22.08 22.91 0.38
CA ILE A 274 -22.25 24.18 1.10
C ILE A 274 -23.55 24.13 1.90
N ASP A 275 -23.41 24.25 3.22
CA ASP A 275 -24.53 24.39 4.14
C ASP A 275 -25.21 25.74 3.90
N ARG A 276 -26.52 25.70 3.60
CA ARG A 276 -27.31 26.88 3.25
C ARG A 276 -27.58 27.78 4.44
N ASP A 277 -27.69 27.21 5.63
CA ASP A 277 -28.03 27.95 6.85
C ASP A 277 -26.81 28.67 7.43
N LEU A 278 -25.61 28.11 7.23
CA LEU A 278 -24.36 28.71 7.67
C LEU A 278 -23.74 29.66 6.64
N CYS A 279 -24.15 29.59 5.37
CA CYS A 279 -23.56 30.35 4.29
C CYS A 279 -24.04 31.81 4.29
N ILE A 280 -23.12 32.76 4.55
CA ILE A 280 -23.41 34.21 4.54
C ILE A 280 -23.23 34.88 3.18
N GLY A 281 -22.93 34.15 2.11
CA GLY A 281 -22.78 34.71 0.76
C GLY A 281 -21.56 35.65 0.59
N CYS A 282 -20.44 35.41 1.31
CA CYS A 282 -19.27 36.30 1.31
C CYS A 282 -18.40 36.21 0.05
N THR A 283 -18.67 35.32 -0.88
CA THR A 283 -17.94 35.07 -2.15
C THR A 283 -16.50 34.56 -2.04
N ILE A 284 -15.93 34.39 -0.84
CA ILE A 284 -14.54 33.95 -0.67
C ILE A 284 -14.30 32.59 -1.35
N CYS A 285 -15.18 31.60 -1.15
CA CYS A 285 -15.09 30.28 -1.76
C CYS A 285 -15.08 30.32 -3.30
N LYS A 286 -15.88 31.20 -3.90
CA LYS A 286 -15.94 31.42 -5.36
C LYS A 286 -14.59 31.97 -5.87
N ARG A 287 -14.04 32.97 -5.20
CA ARG A 287 -12.75 33.59 -5.57
C ARG A 287 -11.54 32.67 -5.37
N THR A 288 -11.63 31.77 -4.39
CA THR A 288 -10.58 30.80 -4.10
C THR A 288 -10.61 29.58 -5.04
N CYS A 289 -11.75 29.31 -5.67
CA CYS A 289 -11.90 28.11 -6.50
C CYS A 289 -11.16 28.23 -7.83
N GLN A 290 -10.05 27.51 -7.95
CA GLN A 290 -9.23 27.47 -9.19
C GLN A 290 -9.89 26.70 -10.34
N PHE A 291 -10.99 25.97 -10.06
CA PHE A 291 -11.73 25.16 -11.02
C PHE A 291 -13.06 25.80 -11.42
N GLU A 292 -13.33 27.03 -10.97
CA GLU A 292 -14.57 27.76 -11.24
C GLU A 292 -15.85 26.98 -10.89
N ALA A 293 -15.72 26.06 -9.93
CA ALA A 293 -16.76 25.12 -9.56
C ALA A 293 -17.80 25.71 -8.60
N ILE A 294 -17.69 26.99 -8.21
CA ILE A 294 -18.60 27.63 -7.26
C ILE A 294 -19.22 28.86 -7.90
N SER A 295 -20.54 28.88 -7.98
CA SER A 295 -21.33 29.97 -8.47
C SER A 295 -22.13 30.65 -7.35
N GLY A 296 -22.45 31.93 -7.49
CA GLY A 296 -23.21 32.71 -6.52
C GLY A 296 -22.79 34.16 -6.56
N THR A 297 -23.62 35.03 -5.94
CA THR A 297 -23.42 36.46 -5.80
C THR A 297 -23.30 36.84 -4.31
N LEU A 298 -22.89 38.07 -4.06
CA LEU A 298 -22.76 38.60 -2.70
C LEU A 298 -24.12 38.53 -1.96
N LYS A 299 -24.08 38.12 -0.69
CA LYS A 299 -25.26 37.92 0.19
C LYS A 299 -26.25 36.83 -0.27
N GLN A 300 -25.88 36.00 -1.23
CA GLN A 300 -26.64 34.81 -1.64
C GLN A 300 -25.86 33.51 -1.33
N VAL A 301 -26.63 32.47 -1.04
CA VAL A 301 -26.05 31.15 -0.83
C VAL A 301 -25.38 30.68 -2.13
N HIS A 302 -24.12 30.26 -2.03
CA HIS A 302 -23.34 29.76 -3.16
C HIS A 302 -23.72 28.31 -3.48
N LYS A 303 -23.54 27.91 -4.74
CA LYS A 303 -23.77 26.54 -5.23
C LYS A 303 -22.52 25.98 -5.84
N VAL A 304 -22.30 24.69 -5.64
CA VAL A 304 -21.20 23.93 -6.25
C VAL A 304 -21.71 23.21 -7.48
N ASN A 305 -20.97 23.30 -8.59
CA ASN A 305 -21.28 22.62 -9.85
C ASN A 305 -20.43 21.35 -10.04
N GLU A 306 -20.61 20.66 -11.16
CA GLU A 306 -19.94 19.40 -11.49
C GLU A 306 -18.43 19.53 -11.70
N ALA A 307 -17.92 20.73 -11.97
CA ALA A 307 -16.49 20.97 -12.13
C ALA A 307 -15.71 20.84 -10.81
N CYS A 308 -16.39 20.66 -9.67
CA CYS A 308 -15.74 20.48 -8.37
C CYS A 308 -14.86 19.24 -8.35
N THR A 309 -13.60 19.44 -8.01
CA THR A 309 -12.57 18.39 -7.92
C THR A 309 -12.32 17.90 -6.49
N GLY A 310 -12.99 18.50 -5.48
CA GLY A 310 -12.83 18.15 -4.07
C GLY A 310 -11.48 18.54 -3.47
N CYS A 311 -10.79 19.52 -4.02
CA CYS A 311 -9.47 19.95 -3.54
C CYS A 311 -9.45 20.53 -2.12
N GLY A 312 -10.61 20.93 -1.57
CA GLY A 312 -10.76 21.40 -0.20
C GLY A 312 -10.29 22.83 0.09
N GLU A 313 -9.81 23.58 -0.89
CA GLU A 313 -9.31 24.95 -0.66
C GLU A 313 -10.42 25.90 -0.17
N CYS A 314 -11.64 25.73 -0.70
CA CYS A 314 -12.80 26.50 -0.25
C CYS A 314 -13.19 26.20 1.21
N VAL A 315 -12.96 24.97 1.69
CA VAL A 315 -13.21 24.55 3.08
C VAL A 315 -12.26 25.29 4.02
N LYS A 316 -10.96 25.29 3.69
CA LYS A 316 -9.92 25.97 4.49
C LYS A 316 -10.15 27.48 4.62
N LYS A 317 -10.74 28.11 3.59
CA LYS A 317 -10.92 29.56 3.51
C LYS A 317 -12.30 30.03 3.95
N CYS A 318 -13.25 29.13 4.27
CA CYS A 318 -14.60 29.51 4.68
C CYS A 318 -14.62 30.03 6.14
N PRO A 319 -14.93 31.33 6.39
CA PRO A 319 -14.89 31.89 7.74
C PRO A 319 -16.01 31.35 8.65
N LYS A 320 -17.12 30.89 8.06
CA LYS A 320 -18.25 30.31 8.78
C LYS A 320 -18.21 28.78 8.84
N LYS A 321 -17.15 28.15 8.30
CA LYS A 321 -17.03 26.68 8.20
C LYS A 321 -18.27 26.00 7.57
N ALA A 322 -18.97 26.74 6.69
CA ALA A 322 -20.20 26.32 6.02
C ALA A 322 -19.94 25.33 4.86
N ILE A 323 -18.72 24.84 4.66
CA ILE A 323 -18.35 23.97 3.54
C ILE A 323 -17.73 22.70 4.08
N THR A 324 -18.29 21.56 3.69
CA THR A 324 -17.77 20.22 3.99
C THR A 324 -17.39 19.49 2.71
N LEU A 325 -16.58 18.44 2.83
CA LEU A 325 -16.25 17.54 1.73
C LEU A 325 -17.00 16.24 1.90
N THR A 326 -17.86 15.91 0.95
CA THR A 326 -18.63 14.66 0.90
C THR A 326 -18.19 13.82 -0.30
N VAL A 327 -18.33 12.49 -0.22
CA VAL A 327 -18.04 11.62 -1.37
C VAL A 327 -19.12 11.85 -2.42
N ARG A 328 -18.72 11.98 -3.67
CA ARG A 328 -19.65 12.18 -4.80
C ARG A 328 -20.56 10.96 -4.95
N LYS A 329 -21.90 11.17 -4.85
CA LYS A 329 -22.91 10.08 -4.94
C LYS A 329 -23.11 9.53 -6.36
N HIS A 330 -22.66 10.26 -7.40
CA HIS A 330 -22.76 9.83 -8.79
C HIS A 330 -21.38 9.94 -9.44
N PRO A 331 -20.83 8.88 -10.06
CA PRO A 331 -19.66 9.00 -10.89
C PRO A 331 -19.94 9.99 -12.02
N ARG A 332 -18.94 10.81 -12.39
CA ARG A 332 -18.99 11.51 -13.67
C ARG A 332 -19.17 10.45 -14.74
N ASP A 333 -20.15 10.66 -15.63
CA ASP A 333 -20.60 9.72 -16.64
C ASP A 333 -19.50 8.86 -17.25
N ALA A 334 -19.91 7.63 -17.58
CA ALA A 334 -19.14 6.52 -18.14
C ALA A 334 -18.42 6.80 -19.49
N ASN A 335 -18.34 8.04 -19.93
CA ASN A 335 -17.49 8.52 -21.03
C ASN A 335 -16.02 8.80 -20.58
N ALA A 336 -15.65 8.46 -19.35
CA ALA A 336 -14.26 8.39 -18.94
C ALA A 336 -13.56 7.34 -19.84
N LYS A 337 -12.67 7.83 -20.70
CA LYS A 337 -11.90 7.06 -21.69
C LYS A 337 -11.49 5.72 -21.13
N VAL A 338 -11.85 4.64 -21.82
CA VAL A 338 -11.44 3.27 -21.55
C VAL A 338 -9.96 3.25 -21.20
N GLY A 339 -9.61 3.08 -19.93
CA GLY A 339 -8.22 3.14 -19.45
C GLY A 339 -8.06 3.57 -17.99
N THR A 340 -9.06 4.19 -17.37
CA THR A 340 -8.97 4.74 -16.01
C THR A 340 -9.44 3.80 -14.90
N THR A 341 -10.05 2.65 -15.23
CA THR A 341 -10.38 1.64 -14.23
C THR A 341 -9.10 1.01 -13.67
N PRO A 342 -8.86 1.06 -12.35
CA PRO A 342 -7.72 0.38 -11.75
C PRO A 342 -7.85 -1.12 -12.01
N VAL A 343 -6.76 -1.71 -12.55
CA VAL A 343 -6.60 -3.17 -12.51
C VAL A 343 -6.40 -3.51 -11.03
N GLY A 344 -7.48 -3.86 -10.34
CA GLY A 344 -7.43 -4.15 -8.91
C GLY A 344 -8.57 -3.60 -8.05
N ALA A 345 -9.43 -2.71 -8.58
CA ALA A 345 -10.73 -2.49 -7.94
C ALA A 345 -11.59 -3.73 -8.20
N VAL A 346 -11.53 -4.70 -7.30
CA VAL A 346 -12.49 -5.80 -7.27
C VAL A 346 -13.77 -5.19 -6.73
N SER A 347 -14.70 -4.87 -7.61
CA SER A 347 -16.09 -4.71 -7.25
C SER A 347 -16.58 -6.08 -6.83
N TYR A 348 -16.67 -6.33 -5.53
CA TYR A 348 -17.42 -7.47 -5.00
C TYR A 348 -18.92 -7.18 -5.16
N THR A 349 -19.41 -7.22 -6.39
CA THR A 349 -20.81 -7.49 -6.61
C THR A 349 -21.00 -8.98 -6.33
N HIS A 350 -21.63 -9.31 -5.21
CA HIS A 350 -22.20 -10.61 -4.98
C HIS A 350 -23.12 -10.94 -6.17
N LEU A 351 -22.61 -11.75 -7.09
CA LEU A 351 -23.45 -12.46 -8.03
C LEU A 351 -24.19 -13.52 -7.22
N THR A 352 -25.40 -13.18 -6.80
CA THR A 352 -26.39 -14.18 -6.46
C THR A 352 -26.62 -15.05 -7.71
N LEU A 353 -26.15 -16.29 -7.64
CA LEU A 353 -26.49 -17.29 -8.64
C LEU A 353 -28.01 -17.40 -8.75
N PRO A 354 -28.60 -17.39 -9.96
CA PRO A 354 -30.00 -17.72 -10.12
C PRO A 354 -30.20 -19.18 -9.74
N THR A 355 -31.05 -19.41 -8.76
CA THR A 355 -31.56 -20.73 -8.42
C THR A 355 -32.30 -21.27 -9.64
N ILE A 356 -31.77 -22.28 -10.28
CA ILE A 356 -32.50 -23.04 -11.30
C ILE A 356 -33.35 -24.05 -10.55
N LEU A 357 -34.66 -23.90 -10.71
CA LEU A 357 -35.64 -24.95 -10.43
C LEU A 357 -35.58 -25.99 -11.55
#